data_2203a1474b22abcbb91d1e18a7cba66b
#
_entry.id   2203a1474b22abcbb91d1e18a7cba66b
#
_cell.length_a   1.000
_cell.length_b   1.000
_cell.length_c   1.000
_cell.angle_alpha   90.00
_cell.angle_beta   90.00
_cell.angle_gamma   90.00
#
_symmetry.space_group_name_H-M   'P 1'
#
loop_
_entity.id
_entity.type
_entity.pdbx_description
1 polymer ?
#
loop_
_entity_poly.entity_id
_entity_poly.type
_entity_poly.pdbx_seq_one_letter_code
_entity_poly.pdbx_strand_id
1 'polypeptide(L)'
;LAKYCNDEQKEKWLKPLLEGDVMSSYSMTEPDVASSDATQIACAIRREGNEYVINGRKLFGNSLENPEMKTIILMGCSDPTNPSKWNRHSMVLVPSNAKGLTQVRNLTIMGEDHAPNGHGETIYENVRIPVENVILGEGRAFEIAQGRLGPGRIHHCMRLIGQCERAYELGLIRCIDPRKKPRGKLLGQFDSNIEKIAQMRLEIDSARLVVLNAADTMDLLGNKAGRYAIAQSKILVPIMAAKIIDECMQLYGGAGLTQITPLPSMWTYARFVRLADGPDAAHRHQVGRDELKTAEGFRDRHAKYNEISKELVKKWL
;
A
#
# COMPACT_ATOMS: atom_id res chain seq x y z
N LEU A 1 -5.05 -2.15 -15.94
CA LEU A 1 -5.64 -2.28 -17.27
C LEU A 1 -4.59 -2.07 -18.37
N ALA A 2 -3.88 -0.94 -18.43
CA ALA A 2 -2.97 -0.55 -19.50
C ALA A 2 -1.93 -1.63 -19.87
N LYS A 3 -1.35 -2.30 -18.87
CA LYS A 3 -0.26 -3.29 -19.08
C LYS A 3 -0.75 -4.68 -19.48
N TYR A 4 -1.93 -5.11 -19.00
CA TYR A 4 -2.32 -6.52 -19.03
C TYR A 4 -3.59 -6.83 -19.81
N CYS A 5 -4.41 -5.83 -20.11
CA CYS A 5 -5.60 -5.98 -20.94
C CYS A 5 -5.22 -6.08 -22.43
N ASN A 6 -6.01 -6.86 -23.19
CA ASN A 6 -5.97 -6.86 -24.65
C ASN A 6 -6.58 -5.58 -25.22
N ASP A 7 -6.53 -5.39 -26.52
CA ASP A 7 -6.94 -4.13 -27.15
C ASP A 7 -8.46 -3.89 -27.06
N GLU A 8 -9.28 -4.93 -27.12
CA GLU A 8 -10.73 -4.81 -26.94
C GLU A 8 -11.08 -4.40 -25.49
N GLN A 9 -10.41 -5.00 -24.51
CA GLN A 9 -10.57 -4.63 -23.11
C GLN A 9 -10.07 -3.20 -22.84
N LYS A 10 -9.00 -2.77 -23.51
CA LYS A 10 -8.48 -1.39 -23.37
C LYS A 10 -9.46 -0.37 -23.96
N GLU A 11 -9.99 -0.63 -25.14
CA GLU A 11 -10.98 0.30 -25.74
C GLU A 11 -12.24 0.40 -24.88
N LYS A 12 -12.72 -0.72 -24.36
CA LYS A 12 -13.95 -0.77 -23.56
C LYS A 12 -13.81 -0.23 -22.15
N TRP A 13 -12.68 -0.49 -21.46
CA TRP A 13 -12.53 -0.24 -20.03
C TRP A 13 -11.46 0.78 -19.68
N LEU A 14 -10.34 0.82 -20.43
CA LEU A 14 -9.23 1.73 -20.12
C LEU A 14 -9.47 3.12 -20.72
N LYS A 15 -9.92 3.20 -21.95
CA LYS A 15 -10.10 4.48 -22.63
C LYS A 15 -11.06 5.43 -21.89
N PRO A 16 -12.29 5.03 -21.50
CA PRO A 16 -13.16 5.90 -20.73
C PRO A 16 -12.58 6.30 -19.36
N LEU A 17 -11.77 5.40 -18.76
CA LEU A 17 -11.09 5.69 -17.50
C LEU A 17 -10.00 6.77 -17.66
N LEU A 18 -9.25 6.75 -18.78
CA LEU A 18 -8.25 7.78 -19.08
C LEU A 18 -8.87 9.12 -19.47
N GLU A 19 -10.03 9.10 -20.11
CA GLU A 19 -10.82 10.28 -20.45
C GLU A 19 -11.51 10.91 -19.23
N GLY A 20 -11.57 10.17 -18.11
CA GLY A 20 -12.18 10.63 -16.86
C GLY A 20 -13.70 10.45 -16.79
N ASP A 21 -14.29 9.74 -17.76
CA ASP A 21 -15.74 9.51 -17.84
C ASP A 21 -16.23 8.47 -16.85
N VAL A 22 -15.33 7.58 -16.41
CA VAL A 22 -15.66 6.50 -15.49
C VAL A 22 -14.57 6.30 -14.43
N MET A 23 -14.94 5.63 -13.35
CA MET A 23 -14.02 5.15 -12.32
C MET A 23 -14.01 3.63 -12.28
N SER A 24 -12.93 3.07 -11.68
CA SER A 24 -12.80 1.64 -11.44
C SER A 24 -12.56 1.34 -9.97
N SER A 25 -13.03 0.17 -9.55
CA SER A 25 -12.74 -0.40 -8.23
C SER A 25 -11.76 -1.57 -8.34
N TYR A 26 -10.97 -1.80 -7.28
CA TYR A 26 -10.12 -2.98 -7.15
C TYR A 26 -10.60 -3.82 -5.98
N SER A 27 -11.04 -5.05 -6.26
CA SER A 27 -11.72 -5.91 -5.30
C SER A 27 -10.90 -7.19 -5.07
N MET A 28 -10.14 -7.22 -3.98
CA MET A 28 -9.22 -8.32 -3.67
C MET A 28 -9.48 -8.91 -2.28
N THR A 29 -9.51 -8.07 -1.24
CA THR A 29 -9.59 -8.45 0.17
C THR A 29 -10.91 -9.13 0.50
N GLU A 30 -10.88 -10.16 1.36
CA GLU A 30 -12.05 -10.90 1.84
C GLU A 30 -12.13 -10.88 3.36
N PRO A 31 -13.35 -10.90 3.95
CA PRO A 31 -13.51 -10.91 5.42
C PRO A 31 -13.13 -12.24 6.07
N ASP A 32 -13.31 -13.34 5.35
CA ASP A 32 -13.30 -14.69 5.92
C ASP A 32 -11.97 -15.43 5.70
N VAL A 33 -10.95 -14.74 5.17
CA VAL A 33 -9.60 -15.29 4.94
C VAL A 33 -8.50 -14.35 5.44
N ALA A 34 -7.31 -14.88 5.68
CA ALA A 34 -6.13 -14.10 6.04
C ALA A 34 -5.61 -13.32 4.83
N SER A 35 -6.17 -12.14 4.56
CA SER A 35 -5.89 -11.33 3.35
C SER A 35 -4.44 -10.87 3.20
N SER A 36 -3.62 -10.95 4.25
CA SER A 36 -2.16 -10.76 4.17
C SER A 36 -1.45 -11.87 3.37
N ASP A 37 -2.06 -13.04 3.26
CA ASP A 37 -1.69 -14.12 2.33
C ASP A 37 -2.74 -14.24 1.23
N ALA A 38 -2.52 -13.54 0.14
CA ALA A 38 -3.45 -13.52 -1.00
C ALA A 38 -3.65 -14.89 -1.67
N THR A 39 -2.84 -15.91 -1.34
CA THR A 39 -3.06 -17.28 -1.83
C THR A 39 -4.26 -17.97 -1.17
N GLN A 40 -4.84 -17.34 -0.14
CA GLN A 40 -6.04 -17.83 0.56
C GLN A 40 -7.35 -17.22 0.04
N ILE A 41 -7.31 -16.32 -0.95
CA ILE A 41 -8.50 -15.76 -1.57
C ILE A 41 -9.41 -16.90 -2.03
N ALA A 42 -10.68 -16.89 -1.57
CA ALA A 42 -11.65 -17.95 -1.74
C ALA A 42 -12.86 -17.57 -2.61
N CYS A 43 -13.07 -16.29 -2.94
CA CYS A 43 -14.11 -15.85 -3.86
C CYS A 43 -14.00 -16.65 -5.17
N ALA A 44 -15.01 -17.46 -5.44
CA ALA A 44 -14.98 -18.41 -6.55
C ALA A 44 -15.23 -17.71 -7.90
N ILE A 45 -14.43 -18.07 -8.90
CA ILE A 45 -14.63 -17.73 -10.32
C ILE A 45 -14.71 -19.05 -11.09
N ARG A 46 -15.92 -19.53 -11.36
CA ARG A 46 -16.12 -20.82 -12.02
C ARG A 46 -16.53 -20.64 -13.46
N ARG A 47 -15.84 -21.28 -14.38
CA ARG A 47 -16.21 -21.26 -15.80
C ARG A 47 -17.38 -22.17 -16.08
N GLU A 48 -18.40 -21.64 -16.74
CA GLU A 48 -19.58 -22.37 -17.23
C GLU A 48 -19.80 -22.00 -18.72
N GLY A 49 -19.29 -22.82 -19.62
CA GLY A 49 -19.35 -22.53 -21.07
C GLY A 49 -18.56 -21.26 -21.43
N ASN A 50 -19.28 -20.26 -21.96
CA ASN A 50 -18.71 -18.97 -22.36
C ASN A 50 -18.86 -17.88 -21.31
N GLU A 51 -19.14 -18.27 -20.07
CA GLU A 51 -19.27 -17.33 -18.93
C GLU A 51 -18.44 -17.79 -17.74
N TYR A 52 -18.10 -16.81 -16.90
CA TYR A 52 -17.68 -17.06 -15.52
C TYR A 52 -18.83 -16.77 -14.56
N VAL A 53 -19.01 -17.63 -13.58
CA VAL A 53 -19.93 -17.45 -12.46
C VAL A 53 -19.12 -17.13 -11.21
N ILE A 54 -19.40 -15.99 -10.59
CA ILE A 54 -18.66 -15.45 -9.46
C ILE A 54 -19.52 -15.51 -8.20
N ASN A 55 -18.94 -16.08 -7.13
CA ASN A 55 -19.56 -16.14 -5.81
C ASN A 55 -18.54 -15.80 -4.72
N GLY A 56 -18.89 -14.87 -3.84
CA GLY A 56 -18.04 -14.50 -2.71
C GLY A 56 -18.36 -13.14 -2.12
N ARG A 57 -17.59 -12.75 -1.11
CA ARG A 57 -17.72 -11.47 -0.41
C ARG A 57 -16.38 -10.76 -0.37
N LYS A 58 -16.37 -9.47 -0.65
CA LYS A 58 -15.17 -8.64 -0.70
C LYS A 58 -15.29 -7.42 0.20
N LEU A 59 -14.15 -7.02 0.77
CA LEU A 59 -14.01 -5.80 1.56
C LEU A 59 -12.98 -4.85 0.93
N PHE A 60 -13.08 -3.59 1.31
CA PHE A 60 -12.15 -2.53 0.94
C PHE A 60 -12.06 -2.26 -0.57
N GLY A 61 -13.10 -2.64 -1.35
CA GLY A 61 -13.20 -2.17 -2.74
C GLY A 61 -13.32 -0.65 -2.75
N ASN A 62 -12.41 0.03 -3.48
CA ASN A 62 -12.41 1.49 -3.54
C ASN A 62 -13.53 2.00 -4.46
N SER A 63 -14.02 3.20 -4.17
CA SER A 63 -14.96 3.96 -5.03
C SER A 63 -16.27 3.23 -5.38
N LEU A 64 -16.71 2.26 -4.58
CA LEU A 64 -17.90 1.47 -4.90
C LEU A 64 -19.19 2.31 -4.88
N GLU A 65 -19.28 3.32 -4.02
CA GLU A 65 -20.44 4.22 -3.96
C GLU A 65 -20.37 5.40 -4.94
N ASN A 66 -19.28 5.52 -5.70
CA ASN A 66 -19.15 6.56 -6.69
C ASN A 66 -20.04 6.23 -7.90
N PRO A 67 -20.99 7.10 -8.32
CA PRO A 67 -21.88 6.85 -9.45
C PRO A 67 -21.15 6.66 -10.78
N GLU A 68 -19.92 7.18 -10.88
CA GLU A 68 -19.06 7.00 -12.06
C GLU A 68 -18.28 5.69 -12.06
N MET A 69 -18.36 4.89 -10.99
CA MET A 69 -17.72 3.57 -10.94
C MET A 69 -18.47 2.58 -11.85
N LYS A 70 -17.83 2.19 -12.95
CA LYS A 70 -18.44 1.31 -13.98
C LYS A 70 -17.81 -0.06 -14.08
N THR A 71 -16.62 -0.26 -13.52
CA THR A 71 -15.94 -1.56 -13.59
C THR A 71 -15.21 -1.90 -12.29
N ILE A 72 -15.27 -3.16 -11.93
CA ILE A 72 -14.55 -3.74 -10.80
C ILE A 72 -13.50 -4.71 -11.33
N ILE A 73 -12.25 -4.50 -10.94
CA ILE A 73 -11.17 -5.46 -11.17
C ILE A 73 -11.17 -6.43 -9.99
N LEU A 74 -11.71 -7.61 -10.20
CA LEU A 74 -11.91 -8.64 -9.17
C LEU A 74 -10.82 -9.70 -9.24
N MET A 75 -10.20 -10.01 -8.10
CA MET A 75 -9.35 -11.19 -7.93
C MET A 75 -10.12 -12.29 -7.20
N GLY A 76 -10.18 -13.50 -7.79
CA GLY A 76 -10.85 -14.66 -7.20
C GLY A 76 -10.14 -15.97 -7.54
N CYS A 77 -10.57 -17.05 -6.89
CA CYS A 77 -10.05 -18.41 -7.08
C CYS A 77 -10.77 -19.09 -8.24
N SER A 78 -10.05 -19.39 -9.30
CA SER A 78 -10.58 -20.07 -10.52
C SER A 78 -10.22 -21.55 -10.59
N ASP A 79 -9.11 -21.97 -9.95
CA ASP A 79 -8.67 -23.37 -9.91
C ASP A 79 -8.12 -23.73 -8.52
N PRO A 80 -8.99 -24.09 -7.56
CA PRO A 80 -8.55 -24.41 -6.20
C PRO A 80 -7.68 -25.68 -6.12
N THR A 81 -7.71 -26.50 -7.15
CA THR A 81 -6.98 -27.78 -7.21
C THR A 81 -5.60 -27.65 -7.85
N ASN A 82 -5.26 -26.53 -8.41
CA ASN A 82 -3.96 -26.31 -9.04
C ASN A 82 -2.82 -26.57 -8.05
N PRO A 83 -1.82 -27.40 -8.40
CA PRO A 83 -0.70 -27.71 -7.51
C PRO A 83 0.13 -26.48 -7.14
N SER A 84 0.21 -25.50 -8.03
CA SER A 84 0.83 -24.22 -7.74
C SER A 84 -0.19 -23.25 -7.13
N LYS A 85 -0.04 -22.95 -5.84
CA LYS A 85 -0.92 -21.99 -5.18
C LYS A 85 -0.92 -20.59 -5.85
N TRP A 86 0.12 -20.26 -6.61
CA TRP A 86 0.26 -19.00 -7.34
C TRP A 86 -0.59 -18.94 -8.61
N ASN A 87 -1.02 -20.09 -9.12
CA ASN A 87 -1.81 -20.20 -10.36
C ASN A 87 -3.28 -20.54 -10.09
N ARG A 88 -3.73 -20.52 -8.84
CA ARG A 88 -5.12 -20.80 -8.46
C ARG A 88 -6.07 -19.65 -8.75
N HIS A 89 -5.55 -18.44 -8.94
CA HIS A 89 -6.35 -17.22 -8.94
C HIS A 89 -6.33 -16.54 -10.32
N SER A 90 -7.47 -16.03 -10.70
CA SER A 90 -7.67 -15.23 -11.91
C SER A 90 -8.15 -13.82 -11.57
N MET A 91 -7.95 -12.90 -12.49
CA MET A 91 -8.42 -11.53 -12.36
C MET A 91 -9.38 -11.22 -13.51
N VAL A 92 -10.54 -10.70 -13.17
CA VAL A 92 -11.62 -10.46 -14.11
C VAL A 92 -12.20 -9.07 -13.99
N LEU A 93 -12.79 -8.57 -15.09
CA LEU A 93 -13.49 -7.30 -15.17
C LEU A 93 -15.00 -7.54 -14.97
N VAL A 94 -15.56 -7.00 -13.89
CA VAL A 94 -16.97 -7.11 -13.55
C VAL A 94 -17.63 -5.74 -13.75
N PRO A 95 -18.67 -5.63 -14.61
CA PRO A 95 -19.47 -4.40 -14.70
C PRO A 95 -20.15 -4.06 -13.36
N SER A 96 -20.21 -2.82 -13.00
CA SER A 96 -20.83 -2.38 -11.74
C SER A 96 -22.33 -2.68 -11.64
N ASN A 97 -22.98 -2.85 -12.78
CA ASN A 97 -24.41 -3.16 -12.90
C ASN A 97 -24.67 -4.67 -13.15
N ALA A 98 -23.68 -5.55 -12.94
CA ALA A 98 -23.85 -6.97 -13.12
C ALA A 98 -24.93 -7.52 -12.16
N LYS A 99 -25.83 -8.35 -12.70
CA LYS A 99 -26.87 -9.00 -11.89
C LYS A 99 -26.23 -9.91 -10.85
N GLY A 100 -26.69 -9.82 -9.60
CA GLY A 100 -26.15 -10.59 -8.48
C GLY A 100 -25.00 -9.90 -7.75
N LEU A 101 -24.56 -8.71 -8.20
CA LEU A 101 -23.63 -7.85 -7.46
C LEU A 101 -24.41 -6.95 -6.52
N THR A 102 -24.09 -7.00 -5.24
CA THR A 102 -24.65 -6.14 -4.20
C THR A 102 -23.56 -5.34 -3.52
N GLN A 103 -23.70 -4.01 -3.53
CA GLN A 103 -22.91 -3.12 -2.68
C GLN A 103 -23.61 -3.04 -1.32
N VAL A 104 -22.95 -3.52 -0.27
CA VAL A 104 -23.57 -3.66 1.05
C VAL A 104 -23.52 -2.36 1.83
N ARG A 105 -22.34 -1.76 1.88
CA ARG A 105 -22.08 -0.49 2.60
C ARG A 105 -20.71 0.07 2.26
N ASN A 106 -20.52 1.35 2.57
CA ASN A 106 -19.19 1.93 2.69
C ASN A 106 -18.64 1.67 4.11
N LEU A 107 -17.35 1.41 4.20
CA LEU A 107 -16.66 1.15 5.46
C LEU A 107 -16.00 2.44 5.95
N THR A 108 -16.27 2.84 7.17
CA THR A 108 -15.55 3.94 7.82
C THR A 108 -14.17 3.49 8.28
N ILE A 109 -13.14 4.29 8.02
CA ILE A 109 -11.78 4.04 8.48
C ILE A 109 -11.51 4.89 9.73
N MET A 110 -11.44 4.25 10.89
CA MET A 110 -11.26 4.93 12.18
C MET A 110 -12.28 6.06 12.42
N GLY A 111 -13.51 5.83 11.98
CA GLY A 111 -14.60 6.81 12.11
C GLY A 111 -14.73 7.81 10.96
N GLU A 112 -13.76 7.87 10.05
CA GLU A 112 -13.84 8.72 8.86
C GLU A 112 -14.55 7.99 7.71
N ASP A 113 -15.56 8.64 7.14
CA ASP A 113 -16.22 8.23 5.92
C ASP A 113 -15.58 8.95 4.73
N HIS A 114 -15.08 8.17 3.78
CA HIS A 114 -14.43 8.67 2.58
C HIS A 114 -15.32 8.61 1.33
N ALA A 115 -16.65 8.45 1.50
CA ALA A 115 -17.60 8.43 0.39
C ALA A 115 -17.47 9.70 -0.48
N PRO A 116 -17.72 9.61 -1.80
CA PRO A 116 -18.09 8.41 -2.57
C PRO A 116 -16.89 7.54 -2.98
N ASN A 117 -15.66 7.96 -2.69
CA ASN A 117 -14.44 7.27 -3.07
C ASN A 117 -13.86 6.39 -1.94
N GLY A 118 -14.70 6.04 -0.96
CA GLY A 118 -14.32 5.26 0.22
C GLY A 118 -13.97 3.80 -0.07
N HIS A 119 -14.18 2.98 0.93
CA HIS A 119 -13.87 1.54 0.92
C HIS A 119 -15.12 0.74 1.17
N GLY A 120 -15.61 0.05 0.16
CA GLY A 120 -16.89 -0.65 0.22
C GLY A 120 -16.77 -2.14 0.52
N GLU A 121 -17.91 -2.67 0.92
CA GLU A 121 -18.17 -4.10 1.05
C GLU A 121 -19.11 -4.54 -0.07
N THR A 122 -18.75 -5.64 -0.75
CA THR A 122 -19.53 -6.20 -1.87
C THR A 122 -19.78 -7.70 -1.70
N ILE A 123 -20.96 -8.13 -2.15
CA ILE A 123 -21.34 -9.53 -2.25
C ILE A 123 -21.58 -9.86 -3.73
N TYR A 124 -21.08 -11.01 -4.14
CA TYR A 124 -21.25 -11.60 -5.47
C TYR A 124 -22.05 -12.89 -5.33
N GLU A 125 -23.27 -12.91 -5.86
CA GLU A 125 -24.17 -14.07 -5.83
C GLU A 125 -24.53 -14.48 -7.25
N ASN A 126 -23.85 -15.52 -7.74
CA ASN A 126 -24.01 -16.01 -9.10
C ASN A 126 -23.86 -14.91 -10.17
N VAL A 127 -22.94 -13.99 -9.96
CA VAL A 127 -22.63 -12.93 -10.92
C VAL A 127 -22.02 -13.56 -12.17
N ARG A 128 -22.67 -13.33 -13.31
CA ARG A 128 -22.24 -13.88 -14.60
C ARG A 128 -21.57 -12.82 -15.44
N ILE A 129 -20.40 -13.15 -15.98
CA ILE A 129 -19.65 -12.30 -16.90
C ILE A 129 -19.12 -13.14 -18.06
N PRO A 130 -18.95 -12.55 -19.27
CA PRO A 130 -18.34 -13.25 -20.40
C PRO A 130 -16.90 -13.69 -20.13
N VAL A 131 -16.45 -14.78 -20.74
CA VAL A 131 -15.06 -15.27 -20.59
C VAL A 131 -14.01 -14.27 -21.07
N GLU A 132 -14.38 -13.39 -22.00
CA GLU A 132 -13.53 -12.31 -22.52
C GLU A 132 -13.15 -11.26 -21.45
N ASN A 133 -13.85 -11.26 -20.32
CA ASN A 133 -13.56 -10.33 -19.21
C ASN A 133 -12.38 -10.79 -18.33
N VAL A 134 -11.79 -11.98 -18.58
CA VAL A 134 -10.56 -12.39 -17.89
C VAL A 134 -9.37 -11.57 -18.38
N ILE A 135 -8.56 -11.06 -17.45
CA ILE A 135 -7.36 -10.29 -17.78
C ILE A 135 -6.18 -11.26 -17.90
N LEU A 136 -5.46 -11.22 -19.01
CA LEU A 136 -4.23 -11.98 -19.28
C LEU A 136 -4.41 -13.51 -19.30
N GLY A 137 -5.59 -14.04 -18.96
CA GLY A 137 -5.91 -15.46 -18.89
C GLY A 137 -6.04 -15.99 -17.46
N GLU A 138 -6.55 -17.23 -17.37
CA GLU A 138 -6.76 -17.91 -16.08
C GLU A 138 -5.43 -18.21 -15.36
N GLY A 139 -5.47 -18.19 -14.02
CA GLY A 139 -4.32 -18.53 -13.17
C GLY A 139 -3.23 -17.45 -13.08
N ARG A 140 -3.43 -16.27 -13.69
CA ARG A 140 -2.39 -15.22 -13.78
C ARG A 140 -2.64 -14.00 -12.89
N ALA A 141 -3.53 -14.10 -11.92
CA ALA A 141 -3.87 -12.96 -11.05
C ALA A 141 -2.68 -12.43 -10.24
N PHE A 142 -1.79 -13.31 -9.78
CA PHE A 142 -0.61 -12.89 -9.00
C PHE A 142 0.37 -12.05 -9.81
N GLU A 143 0.56 -12.36 -11.09
CA GLU A 143 1.40 -11.56 -12.00
C GLU A 143 0.85 -10.13 -12.11
N ILE A 144 -0.46 -10.02 -12.32
CA ILE A 144 -1.16 -8.73 -12.43
C ILE A 144 -1.08 -7.97 -11.10
N ALA A 145 -1.40 -8.64 -9.99
CA ALA A 145 -1.41 -8.04 -8.66
C ALA A 145 -0.02 -7.49 -8.27
N GLN A 146 1.05 -8.25 -8.48
CA GLN A 146 2.40 -7.80 -8.16
C GLN A 146 2.87 -6.66 -9.06
N GLY A 147 2.51 -6.70 -10.35
CA GLY A 147 2.83 -5.63 -11.28
C GLY A 147 2.14 -4.30 -10.97
N ARG A 148 0.95 -4.35 -10.30
CA ARG A 148 0.19 -3.18 -9.86
C ARG A 148 0.62 -2.69 -8.48
N LEU A 149 0.83 -3.61 -7.53
CA LEU A 149 1.08 -3.27 -6.13
C LEU A 149 2.48 -2.68 -5.89
N GLY A 150 3.48 -3.06 -6.69
CA GLY A 150 4.84 -2.52 -6.56
C GLY A 150 4.88 -0.99 -6.66
N PRO A 151 4.49 -0.41 -7.82
CA PRO A 151 4.40 1.03 -7.99
C PRO A 151 3.44 1.69 -6.99
N GLY A 152 2.28 1.08 -6.71
CA GLY A 152 1.30 1.58 -5.76
C GLY A 152 1.87 1.80 -4.35
N ARG A 153 2.76 0.92 -3.90
CA ARG A 153 3.44 1.05 -2.60
C ARG A 153 4.37 2.26 -2.55
N ILE A 154 5.09 2.55 -3.63
CA ILE A 154 5.93 3.76 -3.73
C ILE A 154 5.04 5.01 -3.68
N HIS A 155 3.94 5.05 -4.41
CA HIS A 155 2.97 6.14 -4.36
C HIS A 155 2.40 6.38 -2.96
N HIS A 156 2.06 5.33 -2.21
CA HIS A 156 1.64 5.46 -0.82
C HIS A 156 2.72 6.12 0.03
N CYS A 157 3.97 5.70 -0.11
CA CYS A 157 5.09 6.25 0.65
C CYS A 157 5.34 7.73 0.29
N MET A 158 5.35 8.09 -0.99
CA MET A 158 5.55 9.49 -1.41
C MET A 158 4.43 10.41 -0.93
N ARG A 159 3.17 9.97 -1.00
CA ARG A 159 2.05 10.74 -0.44
C ARG A 159 2.17 10.97 1.06
N LEU A 160 2.61 9.95 1.81
CA LEU A 160 2.86 10.10 3.25
C LEU A 160 4.00 11.06 3.55
N ILE A 161 5.07 11.06 2.76
CA ILE A 161 6.16 12.06 2.90
C ILE A 161 5.60 13.46 2.67
N GLY A 162 4.78 13.68 1.64
CA GLY A 162 4.12 14.97 1.40
C GLY A 162 3.19 15.39 2.55
N GLN A 163 2.48 14.45 3.16
CA GLN A 163 1.68 14.72 4.36
C GLN A 163 2.55 15.08 5.56
N CYS A 164 3.70 14.42 5.74
CA CYS A 164 4.65 14.77 6.80
C CYS A 164 5.23 16.16 6.62
N GLU A 165 5.59 16.55 5.38
CA GLU A 165 6.05 17.92 5.09
C GLU A 165 5.00 18.95 5.50
N ARG A 166 3.75 18.74 5.07
CA ARG A 166 2.66 19.64 5.43
C ARG A 166 2.38 19.68 6.94
N ALA A 167 2.40 18.53 7.61
CA ALA A 167 2.24 18.47 9.06
C ALA A 167 3.38 19.19 9.77
N TYR A 168 4.62 19.00 9.32
CA TYR A 168 5.81 19.65 9.82
C TYR A 168 5.74 21.17 9.67
N GLU A 169 5.37 21.69 8.50
CA GLU A 169 5.14 23.11 8.25
C GLU A 169 4.10 23.69 9.21
N LEU A 170 2.96 23.01 9.40
CA LEU A 170 1.95 23.39 10.37
C LEU A 170 2.53 23.43 11.79
N GLY A 171 3.32 22.42 12.18
CA GLY A 171 4.02 22.36 13.46
C GLY A 171 4.97 23.55 13.67
N LEU A 172 5.75 23.92 12.65
CA LEU A 172 6.64 25.08 12.69
C LEU A 172 5.86 26.38 12.87
N ILE A 173 4.79 26.59 12.07
CA ILE A 173 3.92 27.77 12.18
C ILE A 173 3.33 27.86 13.59
N ARG A 174 2.91 26.72 14.16
CA ARG A 174 2.40 26.66 15.52
C ARG A 174 3.45 27.05 16.57
N CYS A 175 4.70 26.66 16.36
CA CYS A 175 5.81 26.95 17.26
C CYS A 175 6.14 28.46 17.37
N ILE A 176 5.84 29.23 16.34
CA ILE A 176 6.09 30.68 16.29
C ILE A 176 4.82 31.53 16.47
N ASP A 177 3.64 30.93 16.70
CA ASP A 177 2.38 31.67 16.87
C ASP A 177 2.42 32.55 18.16
N PRO A 178 2.41 33.89 18.04
CA PRO A 178 2.54 34.79 19.19
C PRO A 178 1.33 34.71 20.14
N ARG A 179 0.21 34.13 19.70
CA ARG A 179 -1.00 33.93 20.52
C ARG A 179 -0.88 32.68 21.41
N LYS A 180 0.13 31.86 21.19
CA LYS A 180 0.29 30.54 21.82
C LYS A 180 1.59 30.48 22.63
N LYS A 181 1.58 31.13 23.78
CA LYS A 181 2.75 31.30 24.66
C LYS A 181 2.52 30.66 26.03
N PRO A 182 2.59 29.33 26.16
CA PRO A 182 2.53 28.69 27.46
C PRO A 182 3.70 29.22 28.34
N ARG A 183 3.41 29.60 29.57
CA ARG A 183 4.41 30.20 30.49
C ARG A 183 5.13 31.46 29.94
N GLY A 184 4.43 32.18 29.03
CA GLY A 184 4.97 33.41 28.44
C GLY A 184 5.99 33.23 27.31
N LYS A 185 6.33 31.97 26.91
CA LYS A 185 7.30 31.68 25.86
C LYS A 185 6.59 31.04 24.64
N LEU A 186 7.10 31.31 23.42
CA LEU A 186 6.69 30.61 22.23
C LEU A 186 7.02 29.10 22.34
N LEU A 187 6.23 28.23 21.71
CA LEU A 187 6.51 26.81 21.72
C LEU A 187 7.90 26.48 21.15
N GLY A 188 8.35 27.19 20.11
CA GLY A 188 9.69 27.06 19.54
C GLY A 188 10.84 27.57 20.40
N GLN A 189 10.56 28.13 21.59
CA GLN A 189 11.60 28.53 22.56
C GLN A 189 11.85 27.49 23.65
N PHE A 190 11.16 26.34 23.59
CA PHE A 190 11.41 25.22 24.49
C PHE A 190 12.35 24.23 23.83
N ASP A 191 13.47 23.90 24.47
CA ASP A 191 14.51 23.02 23.93
C ASP A 191 13.94 21.66 23.48
N SER A 192 13.01 21.08 24.25
CA SER A 192 12.33 19.83 23.88
C SER A 192 11.58 19.90 22.56
N ASN A 193 11.03 21.06 22.18
CA ASN A 193 10.39 21.23 20.88
C ASN A 193 11.41 21.47 19.77
N ILE A 194 12.52 22.15 20.07
CA ILE A 194 13.62 22.33 19.11
C ILE A 194 14.23 21.00 18.73
N GLU A 195 14.49 20.13 19.71
CA GLU A 195 14.99 18.76 19.46
C GLU A 195 14.02 17.94 18.63
N LYS A 196 12.71 17.98 18.92
CA LYS A 196 11.67 17.30 18.14
C LYS A 196 11.63 17.80 16.69
N ILE A 197 11.72 19.12 16.49
CA ILE A 197 11.73 19.73 15.15
C ILE A 197 12.91 19.19 14.33
N ALA A 198 14.11 19.18 14.92
CA ALA A 198 15.31 18.65 14.27
C ALA A 198 15.15 17.15 13.92
N GLN A 199 14.66 16.36 14.89
CA GLN A 199 14.44 14.92 14.67
C GLN A 199 13.40 14.64 13.58
N MET A 200 12.28 15.37 13.56
CA MET A 200 11.27 15.23 12.50
C MET A 200 11.85 15.52 11.11
N ARG A 201 12.67 16.58 10.99
CA ARG A 201 13.33 16.91 9.70
C ARG A 201 14.23 15.81 9.23
N LEU A 202 15.09 15.29 10.10
CA LEU A 202 16.01 14.19 9.78
C LEU A 202 15.26 12.93 9.34
N GLU A 203 14.18 12.57 10.03
CA GLU A 203 13.38 11.40 9.71
C GLU A 203 12.67 11.53 8.36
N ILE A 204 12.12 12.72 8.03
CA ILE A 204 11.47 12.95 6.72
C ILE A 204 12.49 12.85 5.58
N ASP A 205 13.65 13.49 5.73
CA ASP A 205 14.68 13.49 4.70
C ASP A 205 15.26 12.09 4.48
N SER A 206 15.54 11.36 5.55
CA SER A 206 16.02 9.97 5.48
C SER A 206 15.00 9.06 4.80
N ALA A 207 13.72 9.17 5.17
CA ALA A 207 12.65 8.38 4.57
C ALA A 207 12.46 8.69 3.09
N ARG A 208 12.59 9.95 2.68
CA ARG A 208 12.54 10.36 1.28
C ARG A 208 13.63 9.68 0.45
N LEU A 209 14.86 9.65 0.95
CA LEU A 209 15.99 9.00 0.27
C LEU A 209 15.74 7.50 0.08
N VAL A 210 15.16 6.83 1.09
CA VAL A 210 14.79 5.40 0.98
C VAL A 210 13.75 5.17 -0.12
N VAL A 211 12.76 6.07 -0.24
CA VAL A 211 11.72 5.93 -1.27
C VAL A 211 12.27 6.26 -2.66
N LEU A 212 13.12 7.27 -2.80
CA LEU A 212 13.78 7.59 -4.06
C LEU A 212 14.65 6.42 -4.53
N ASN A 213 15.44 5.81 -3.64
CA ASN A 213 16.19 4.59 -3.96
C ASN A 213 15.29 3.45 -4.45
N ALA A 214 14.10 3.29 -3.87
CA ALA A 214 13.16 2.27 -4.33
C ALA A 214 12.59 2.59 -5.71
N ALA A 215 12.31 3.85 -6.00
CA ALA A 215 11.84 4.31 -7.30
C ALA A 215 12.92 4.11 -8.38
N ASP A 216 14.13 4.57 -8.13
CA ASP A 216 15.27 4.42 -9.04
C ASP A 216 15.57 2.94 -9.32
N THR A 217 15.57 2.10 -8.27
CA THR A 217 15.78 0.65 -8.45
C THR A 217 14.68 0.03 -9.33
N MET A 218 13.44 0.47 -9.16
CA MET A 218 12.33 -0.02 -9.98
C MET A 218 12.44 0.45 -11.44
N ASP A 219 12.82 1.69 -11.67
CA ASP A 219 12.96 2.27 -13.01
C ASP A 219 14.14 1.64 -13.78
N LEU A 220 15.26 1.42 -13.12
CA LEU A 220 16.46 0.87 -13.72
C LEU A 220 16.42 -0.65 -13.90
N LEU A 221 15.89 -1.39 -12.92
CA LEU A 221 15.99 -2.86 -12.85
C LEU A 221 14.63 -3.56 -12.87
N GLY A 222 13.53 -2.82 -12.89
CA GLY A 222 12.17 -3.32 -12.91
C GLY A 222 11.62 -3.72 -11.54
N ASN A 223 10.31 -3.92 -11.51
CA ASN A 223 9.53 -4.13 -10.27
C ASN A 223 9.99 -5.35 -9.44
N LYS A 224 10.44 -6.43 -10.10
CA LYS A 224 10.89 -7.64 -9.41
C LYS A 224 12.20 -7.41 -8.65
N ALA A 225 13.14 -6.68 -9.22
CA ALA A 225 14.39 -6.31 -8.58
C ALA A 225 14.18 -5.30 -7.46
N GLY A 226 13.27 -4.31 -7.68
CA GLY A 226 12.94 -3.28 -6.70
C GLY A 226 12.18 -3.76 -5.46
N ARG A 227 11.70 -5.00 -5.43
CA ARG A 227 10.82 -5.52 -4.36
C ARG A 227 11.38 -5.34 -2.94
N TYR A 228 12.70 -5.46 -2.77
CA TYR A 228 13.37 -5.31 -1.48
C TYR A 228 13.33 -3.84 -1.01
N ALA A 229 13.75 -2.90 -1.85
CA ALA A 229 13.73 -1.47 -1.56
C ALA A 229 12.29 -0.93 -1.36
N ILE A 230 11.32 -1.45 -2.14
CA ILE A 230 9.89 -1.17 -1.97
C ILE A 230 9.42 -1.63 -0.59
N ALA A 231 9.82 -2.83 -0.13
CA ALA A 231 9.46 -3.35 1.18
C ALA A 231 10.05 -2.51 2.31
N GLN A 232 11.32 -2.09 2.20
CA GLN A 232 11.96 -1.17 3.15
C GLN A 232 11.19 0.15 3.27
N SER A 233 10.84 0.77 2.14
CA SER A 233 10.05 2.00 2.10
C SER A 233 8.70 1.82 2.80
N LYS A 234 8.01 0.71 2.51
CA LYS A 234 6.68 0.41 3.03
C LYS A 234 6.68 0.09 4.55
N ILE A 235 7.81 -0.34 5.10
CA ILE A 235 8.00 -0.50 6.55
C ILE A 235 8.27 0.85 7.20
N LEU A 236 9.23 1.60 6.65
CA LEU A 236 9.76 2.81 7.28
C LEU A 236 8.76 3.95 7.26
N VAL A 237 8.25 4.28 6.07
CA VAL A 237 7.54 5.55 5.84
C VAL A 237 6.21 5.65 6.61
N PRO A 238 5.30 4.65 6.62
CA PRO A 238 4.04 4.78 7.34
C PRO A 238 4.21 4.87 8.86
N ILE A 239 5.23 4.22 9.41
CA ILE A 239 5.55 4.28 10.85
C ILE A 239 6.08 5.67 11.21
N MET A 240 7.04 6.17 10.43
CA MET A 240 7.59 7.52 10.58
C MET A 240 6.49 8.57 10.44
N ALA A 241 5.63 8.45 9.42
CA ALA A 241 4.56 9.41 9.17
C ALA A 241 3.56 9.48 10.34
N ALA A 242 3.11 8.35 10.86
CA ALA A 242 2.22 8.33 12.02
C ALA A 242 2.85 9.02 13.24
N LYS A 243 4.15 8.81 13.48
CA LYS A 243 4.90 9.44 14.57
C LYS A 243 5.01 10.96 14.39
N ILE A 244 5.42 11.43 13.21
CA ILE A 244 5.61 12.86 12.94
C ILE A 244 4.29 13.63 13.01
N ILE A 245 3.23 13.08 12.43
CA ILE A 245 1.93 13.73 12.47
C ILE A 245 1.41 13.80 13.90
N ASP A 246 1.59 12.75 14.71
CA ASP A 246 1.25 12.72 16.12
C ASP A 246 1.98 13.82 16.91
N GLU A 247 3.29 13.99 16.71
CA GLU A 247 4.06 15.07 17.32
C GLU A 247 3.54 16.46 16.91
N CYS A 248 3.12 16.63 15.66
CA CYS A 248 2.51 17.87 15.20
C CYS A 248 1.11 18.10 15.83
N MET A 249 0.30 17.04 15.98
CA MET A 249 -0.96 17.10 16.72
C MET A 249 -0.73 17.55 18.17
N GLN A 250 0.29 17.01 18.81
CA GLN A 250 0.67 17.38 20.18
C GLN A 250 1.03 18.86 20.30
N LEU A 251 1.75 19.45 19.32
CA LEU A 251 2.05 20.89 19.27
C LEU A 251 0.79 21.75 19.17
N TYR A 252 -0.25 21.26 18.50
CA TYR A 252 -1.54 21.94 18.36
C TYR A 252 -2.44 21.80 19.60
N GLY A 253 -2.19 20.80 20.46
CA GLY A 253 -3.03 20.50 21.62
C GLY A 253 -4.43 20.08 21.18
N GLY A 254 -5.48 20.48 21.91
CA GLY A 254 -6.86 20.10 21.59
C GLY A 254 -7.29 20.40 20.15
N ALA A 255 -6.80 21.47 19.53
CA ALA A 255 -7.07 21.80 18.14
C ALA A 255 -6.50 20.73 17.16
N GLY A 256 -5.39 20.09 17.53
CA GLY A 256 -4.78 19.01 16.74
C GLY A 256 -5.60 17.70 16.69
N LEU A 257 -6.63 17.60 17.55
CA LEU A 257 -7.52 16.42 17.60
C LEU A 257 -8.84 16.64 16.86
N THR A 258 -9.02 17.79 16.22
CA THR A 258 -10.29 18.20 15.62
C THR A 258 -10.11 18.60 14.15
N GLN A 259 -11.22 18.78 13.46
CA GLN A 259 -11.26 19.27 12.08
C GLN A 259 -10.75 20.72 11.88
N ILE A 260 -10.33 21.41 12.93
CA ILE A 260 -9.66 22.72 12.85
C ILE A 260 -8.33 22.60 12.11
N THR A 261 -7.71 21.43 12.16
CA THR A 261 -6.49 21.11 11.42
C THR A 261 -6.71 19.83 10.59
N PRO A 262 -5.96 19.62 9.51
CA PRO A 262 -6.01 18.37 8.75
C PRO A 262 -5.24 17.22 9.44
N LEU A 263 -4.59 17.47 10.58
CA LEU A 263 -3.69 16.51 11.23
C LEU A 263 -4.35 15.18 11.61
N PRO A 264 -5.58 15.16 12.18
CA PRO A 264 -6.24 13.90 12.53
C PRO A 264 -6.45 12.99 11.30
N SER A 265 -6.96 13.54 10.20
CA SER A 265 -7.16 12.79 8.96
C SER A 265 -5.83 12.30 8.36
N MET A 266 -4.79 13.12 8.39
CA MET A 266 -3.44 12.70 7.98
C MET A 266 -2.91 11.56 8.84
N TRP A 267 -3.12 11.60 10.15
CA TRP A 267 -2.70 10.54 11.08
C TRP A 267 -3.47 9.24 10.83
N THR A 268 -4.80 9.33 10.67
CA THR A 268 -5.65 8.21 10.29
C THR A 268 -5.15 7.53 9.02
N TYR A 269 -4.83 8.34 7.99
CA TYR A 269 -4.30 7.82 6.73
C TYR A 269 -2.92 7.16 6.90
N ALA A 270 -2.01 7.76 7.67
CA ALA A 270 -0.70 7.17 7.96
C ALA A 270 -0.83 5.81 8.68
N ARG A 271 -1.76 5.71 9.65
CA ARG A 271 -2.07 4.46 10.35
C ARG A 271 -2.68 3.41 9.41
N PHE A 272 -3.58 3.83 8.53
CA PHE A 272 -4.20 2.97 7.50
C PHE A 272 -3.15 2.37 6.56
N VAL A 273 -2.21 3.15 6.06
CA VAL A 273 -1.19 2.69 5.11
C VAL A 273 -0.25 1.65 5.70
N ARG A 274 -0.14 1.53 7.02
CA ARG A 274 0.58 0.41 7.66
C ARG A 274 -0.04 -0.97 7.36
N LEU A 275 -1.30 -1.00 6.93
CA LEU A 275 -2.04 -2.23 6.60
C LEU A 275 -2.32 -2.35 5.09
N ALA A 276 -2.66 -1.24 4.43
CA ALA A 276 -2.99 -1.22 3.00
C ALA A 276 -1.80 -1.66 2.13
N ASP A 277 -2.09 -2.35 1.04
CA ASP A 277 -1.11 -2.91 0.08
C ASP A 277 -0.05 -3.84 0.73
N GLY A 278 -0.44 -4.53 1.78
CA GLY A 278 0.38 -5.41 2.60
C GLY A 278 0.81 -4.77 3.92
N PRO A 279 0.57 -5.45 5.05
CA PRO A 279 0.93 -4.95 6.35
C PRO A 279 2.46 -4.88 6.54
N ASP A 280 2.91 -3.95 7.39
CA ASP A 280 4.34 -3.78 7.72
C ASP A 280 4.98 -5.09 8.22
N ALA A 281 4.23 -5.95 8.93
CA ALA A 281 4.70 -7.27 9.37
C ALA A 281 5.06 -8.20 8.19
N ALA A 282 4.26 -8.22 7.12
CA ALA A 282 4.55 -9.03 5.93
C ALA A 282 5.82 -8.54 5.21
N HIS A 283 5.98 -7.22 5.10
CA HIS A 283 7.17 -6.62 4.50
C HIS A 283 8.43 -6.87 5.35
N ARG A 284 8.34 -6.78 6.69
CA ARG A 284 9.44 -7.13 7.61
C ARG A 284 9.87 -8.58 7.46
N HIS A 285 8.90 -9.49 7.37
CA HIS A 285 9.20 -10.90 7.12
C HIS A 285 9.96 -11.11 5.81
N GLN A 286 9.53 -10.42 4.73
CA GLN A 286 10.21 -10.47 3.43
C GLN A 286 11.65 -9.97 3.54
N VAL A 287 11.87 -8.76 4.09
CA VAL A 287 13.19 -8.15 4.23
C VAL A 287 14.10 -9.04 5.07
N GLY A 288 13.63 -9.49 6.24
CA GLY A 288 14.44 -10.35 7.12
C GLY A 288 14.86 -11.67 6.46
N ARG A 289 13.97 -12.30 5.72
CA ARG A 289 14.30 -13.52 4.96
C ARG A 289 15.30 -13.26 3.84
N ASP A 290 15.21 -12.13 3.17
CA ASP A 290 16.15 -11.80 2.09
C ASP A 290 17.53 -11.46 2.67
N GLU A 291 17.61 -10.78 3.83
CA GLU A 291 18.87 -10.55 4.56
C GLU A 291 19.53 -11.86 5.02
N LEU A 292 18.77 -12.79 5.61
CA LEU A 292 19.31 -14.07 6.05
C LEU A 292 20.01 -14.88 4.94
N LYS A 293 19.58 -14.71 3.67
CA LYS A 293 20.24 -15.35 2.53
C LYS A 293 21.66 -14.83 2.27
N THR A 294 22.00 -13.64 2.75
CA THR A 294 23.34 -13.06 2.60
C THR A 294 24.33 -13.57 3.64
N ALA A 295 23.84 -14.25 4.70
CA ALA A 295 24.64 -14.64 5.87
C ALA A 295 25.81 -15.58 5.51
N GLU A 296 25.64 -16.48 4.53
CA GLU A 296 26.73 -17.38 4.09
C GLU A 296 27.89 -16.59 3.50
N GLY A 297 27.61 -15.63 2.63
CA GLY A 297 28.65 -14.78 2.05
C GLY A 297 29.36 -13.90 3.10
N PHE A 298 28.67 -13.50 4.16
CA PHE A 298 29.31 -12.80 5.28
C PHE A 298 30.22 -13.73 6.08
N ARG A 299 29.77 -14.97 6.38
CA ARG A 299 30.58 -15.98 7.05
C ARG A 299 31.88 -16.22 6.29
N ASP A 300 31.81 -16.37 4.98
CA ASP A 300 32.99 -16.65 4.14
C ASP A 300 33.96 -15.46 4.12
N ARG A 301 33.45 -14.22 4.04
CA ARG A 301 34.27 -13.01 4.18
C ARG A 301 34.94 -12.91 5.52
N HIS A 302 34.25 -13.16 6.61
CA HIS A 302 34.80 -13.12 7.95
C HIS A 302 35.86 -14.22 8.18
N ALA A 303 35.66 -15.42 7.64
CA ALA A 303 36.67 -16.47 7.65
C ALA A 303 37.96 -15.99 6.95
N LYS A 304 37.86 -15.41 5.77
CA LYS A 304 38.98 -14.84 5.04
C LYS A 304 39.70 -13.71 5.79
N TYR A 305 38.97 -12.80 6.42
CA TYR A 305 39.58 -11.75 7.27
C TYR A 305 40.30 -12.32 8.46
N ASN A 306 39.77 -13.37 9.09
CA ASN A 306 40.45 -14.04 10.22
C ASN A 306 41.75 -14.73 9.80
N GLU A 307 41.81 -15.31 8.59
CA GLU A 307 43.06 -15.89 8.04
C GLU A 307 44.11 -14.81 7.79
N ILE A 308 43.71 -13.72 7.10
CA ILE A 308 44.61 -12.57 6.84
C ILE A 308 45.11 -11.96 8.15
N SER A 309 44.26 -11.81 9.15
CA SER A 309 44.62 -11.28 10.46
C SER A 309 45.66 -12.19 11.17
N LYS A 310 45.45 -13.50 11.12
CA LYS A 310 46.42 -14.47 11.68
C LYS A 310 47.76 -14.41 10.98
N GLU A 311 47.81 -14.27 9.67
CA GLU A 311 49.04 -14.12 8.89
C GLU A 311 49.78 -12.82 9.22
N LEU A 312 49.03 -11.71 9.36
CA LEU A 312 49.63 -10.43 9.75
C LEU A 312 50.22 -10.47 11.15
N VAL A 313 49.53 -11.05 12.13
CA VAL A 313 50.06 -11.23 13.49
C VAL A 313 51.34 -12.05 13.50
N LYS A 314 51.42 -13.15 12.72
CA LYS A 314 52.63 -13.96 12.58
C LYS A 314 53.80 -13.19 11.98
N LYS A 315 53.56 -12.16 11.19
CA LYS A 315 54.58 -11.32 10.58
C LYS A 315 55.20 -10.31 11.54
N TRP A 316 54.47 -9.96 12.62
CA TRP A 316 54.85 -8.92 13.59
C TRP A 316 55.29 -9.47 14.94
N LEU A 317 55.13 -10.78 15.16
CA LEU A 317 55.64 -11.56 16.29
C LEU A 317 56.82 -12.43 15.84
#